data_b76fa3538207df2ffbf3b154662044ab
#
_entry.id   b76fa3538207df2ffbf3b154662044ab
#
_cell.length_a   1.000
_cell.length_b   1.000
_cell.length_c   1.000
_cell.angle_alpha   90.00
_cell.angle_beta   90.00
_cell.angle_gamma   90.00
#
_symmetry.space_group_name_H-M   'P 1'
#
loop_
_entity.id
_entity.type
_entity.pdbx_description
1 polymer ?
#
loop_
_entity_poly.entity_id
_entity_poly.type
_entity_poly.pdbx_seq_one_letter_code
_entity_poly.pdbx_strand_id
1 'polypeptide(L)'
;MKFRSTTLYGFVTAVVLASGTAAADDQPSYSNKWRVEVSESAKSDGTMLFRVTPKEGTPIEVTVSIKDGRGENNIAKDIRDGFKAALDPKIFHTETDDGEDVLLKKKKGPDFALVLVESTVESVRLNIEKE
;
A
#
# COMPACT_ATOMS: atom_id res chain seq x y z
N MET A 1 -25.39 38.68 -5.40
CA MET A 1 -24.95 38.48 -5.63
C MET A 1 -23.95 38.18 -5.58
N LYS A 2 -24.22 38.17 -5.51
CA LYS A 2 -23.47 37.87 -5.68
C LYS A 2 -22.51 37.48 -5.49
N PHE A 3 -22.58 37.22 -5.40
CA PHE A 3 -21.61 36.79 -5.44
C PHE A 3 -20.97 36.26 -5.29
N ARG A 4 -21.21 36.24 -5.31
CA ARG A 4 -20.55 35.77 -5.40
C ARG A 4 -19.76 35.28 -5.33
N SER A 5 -20.13 35.09 -5.37
CA SER A 5 -19.36 34.57 -5.59
C SER A 5 -18.46 34.07 -5.52
N THR A 6 -18.87 34.13 -5.56
CA THR A 6 -18.01 33.65 -5.82
C THR A 6 -17.01 33.20 -5.59
N THR A 7 -17.39 33.20 -5.51
CA THR A 7 -16.46 32.80 -5.64
C THR A 7 -15.54 32.15 -5.28
N LEU A 8 -15.88 31.95 -5.11
CA LEU A 8 -15.04 31.37 -5.06
C LEU A 8 -14.35 30.74 -5.02
N TYR A 9 -14.78 30.79 -5.07
CA TYR A 9 -14.00 30.16 -5.42
C TYR A 9 -13.05 29.80 -5.48
N GLY A 10 -13.42 30.15 -5.29
CA GLY A 10 -12.58 29.70 -5.76
C GLY A 10 -11.71 29.15 -5.40
N PHE A 11 -11.77 28.88 -5.26
CA PHE A 11 -10.80 28.31 -5.27
C PHE A 11 -10.22 27.61 -5.18
N VAL A 12 -10.72 27.52 -4.99
CA VAL A 12 -10.05 26.82 -5.28
C VAL A 12 -9.19 26.30 -5.37
N THR A 13 -9.67 26.55 -5.34
CA THR A 13 -8.85 26.05 -5.78
C THR A 13 -7.82 25.58 -5.67
N ALA A 14 -8.13 25.76 -5.53
CA ALA A 14 -7.24 25.30 -5.79
C ALA A 14 -6.32 24.74 -5.48
N VAL A 15 -6.53 24.58 -5.22
CA VAL A 15 -5.67 24.02 -5.27
C VAL A 15 -4.96 23.42 -5.29
N VAL A 16 -5.28 23.34 -5.30
CA VAL A 16 -4.64 22.73 -5.71
C VAL A 16 -3.73 22.45 -5.75
N LEU A 17 -3.95 22.52 -5.63
CA LEU A 17 -3.12 22.23 -5.95
C LEU A 17 -2.19 21.97 -5.85
N ALA A 18 -2.34 22.13 -5.66
CA ALA A 18 -1.51 21.85 -5.88
C ALA A 18 -0.85 21.45 -5.79
N SER A 19 -1.10 21.38 -5.63
CA SER A 19 -0.60 20.98 -5.88
C SER A 19 0.07 20.46 -6.24
N GLY A 20 -0.51 20.39 -6.39
CA GLY A 20 -0.06 19.58 -7.45
C GLY A 20 1.38 19.42 -7.61
N THR A 21 1.94 20.15 -7.41
CA THR A 21 3.38 20.12 -7.49
C THR A 21 3.94 18.86 -6.89
N ALA A 22 3.41 18.47 -5.78
CA ALA A 22 3.91 17.29 -5.11
C ALA A 22 3.65 16.05 -5.95
N ALA A 23 2.63 16.09 -6.79
CA ALA A 23 2.26 14.94 -7.60
C ALA A 23 3.40 14.47 -8.48
N ALA A 24 4.18 15.38 -9.01
CA ALA A 24 5.29 15.00 -9.88
C ALA A 24 6.35 14.22 -9.11
N ASP A 25 6.55 14.59 -7.84
CA ASP A 25 7.55 13.94 -7.02
C ASP A 25 7.04 12.62 -6.45
N ASP A 26 5.75 12.39 -6.57
CA ASP A 26 5.12 11.21 -6.02
C ASP A 26 4.87 10.15 -7.08
N GLN A 27 5.66 10.16 -8.14
CA GLN A 27 5.58 9.14 -9.15
C GLN A 27 5.81 7.78 -8.52
N PRO A 28 4.97 6.79 -8.82
CA PRO A 28 5.18 5.47 -8.24
C PRO A 28 6.46 4.84 -8.77
N SER A 29 7.12 4.11 -7.90
CA SER A 29 8.25 3.29 -8.30
C SER A 29 7.74 1.92 -8.69
N TYR A 30 8.31 1.35 -9.73
CA TYR A 30 7.94 0.03 -10.20
C TYR A 30 9.12 -0.91 -10.08
N SER A 31 8.82 -2.16 -9.75
CA SER A 31 9.84 -3.20 -9.65
C SER A 31 9.19 -4.55 -9.91
N ASN A 32 10.01 -5.55 -10.17
CA ASN A 32 9.50 -6.90 -10.34
C ASN A 32 9.36 -7.63 -9.01
N LYS A 33 9.88 -7.06 -7.93
CA LYS A 33 9.86 -7.71 -6.63
C LYS A 33 9.93 -6.67 -5.52
N TRP A 34 9.15 -6.89 -4.47
CA TRP A 34 9.08 -5.99 -3.32
C TRP A 34 9.20 -6.78 -2.03
N ARG A 35 9.77 -6.15 -1.03
CA ARG A 35 9.87 -6.69 0.33
C ARG A 35 9.07 -5.79 1.27
N VAL A 36 8.26 -6.41 2.12
CA VAL A 36 7.55 -5.73 3.20
C VAL A 36 8.13 -6.28 4.50
N GLU A 37 8.83 -5.44 5.24
CA GLU A 37 9.42 -5.83 6.51
C GLU A 37 8.52 -5.33 7.63
N VAL A 38 8.12 -6.23 8.53
CA VAL A 38 7.21 -5.90 9.64
C VAL A 38 8.04 -5.69 10.89
N SER A 39 7.78 -4.55 11.57
CA SER A 39 8.42 -4.26 12.85
C SER A 39 7.35 -4.00 13.90
N GLU A 40 7.58 -4.49 15.10
CA GLU A 40 6.74 -4.31 16.26
C GLU A 40 5.47 -5.15 16.20
N SER A 41 4.93 -5.42 17.36
CA SER A 41 3.67 -6.18 17.49
C SER A 41 2.49 -5.23 17.45
N ALA A 42 1.33 -5.77 17.09
CA ALA A 42 0.11 -4.97 17.05
C ALA A 42 -0.36 -4.67 18.47
N LYS A 43 -0.68 -3.40 18.71
CA LYS A 43 -1.21 -2.94 20.00
C LYS A 43 -2.69 -2.60 19.91
N SER A 44 -3.32 -2.92 18.80
CA SER A 44 -4.76 -2.75 18.60
C SER A 44 -5.22 -3.66 17.48
N ASP A 45 -6.52 -3.89 17.41
CA ASP A 45 -7.12 -4.44 16.19
C ASP A 45 -7.06 -3.37 15.13
N GLY A 46 -7.04 -3.77 13.87
CA GLY A 46 -7.09 -2.80 12.79
C GLY A 46 -6.93 -3.46 11.44
N THR A 47 -6.79 -2.63 10.42
CA THR A 47 -6.60 -3.10 9.06
C THR A 47 -5.44 -2.36 8.41
N MET A 48 -4.86 -3.02 7.43
CA MET A 48 -3.85 -2.43 6.56
C MET A 48 -4.36 -2.51 5.14
N LEU A 49 -4.31 -1.39 4.43
CA LEU A 49 -4.74 -1.35 3.03
C LEU A 49 -3.53 -1.14 2.15
N PHE A 50 -3.24 -2.12 1.32
CA PHE A 50 -2.16 -2.05 0.35
C PHE A 50 -2.74 -1.81 -1.03
N ARG A 51 -1.93 -1.22 -1.89
CA ARG A 51 -2.31 -1.07 -3.30
C ARG A 51 -1.18 -1.62 -4.16
N VAL A 52 -1.53 -2.53 -5.05
CA VAL A 52 -0.62 -3.13 -6.01
C VAL A 52 -1.03 -2.63 -7.39
N THR A 53 -0.15 -1.90 -8.05
CA THR A 53 -0.47 -1.28 -9.34
C THR A 53 0.50 -1.76 -10.40
N PRO A 54 0.07 -2.65 -11.30
CA PRO A 54 0.91 -3.01 -12.44
C PRO A 54 1.16 -1.79 -13.31
N LYS A 55 2.34 -1.70 -13.88
CA LYS A 55 2.65 -0.58 -14.75
C LYS A 55 1.65 -0.58 -15.92
N GLU A 56 0.98 0.56 -16.10
CA GLU A 56 -0.05 0.73 -17.12
C GLU A 56 -1.27 -0.17 -16.90
N GLY A 57 -1.45 -0.66 -15.68
CA GLY A 57 -2.58 -1.52 -15.34
C GLY A 57 -3.47 -0.90 -14.29
N THR A 58 -4.50 -1.62 -13.93
CA THR A 58 -5.48 -1.19 -12.93
C THR A 58 -4.97 -1.49 -11.53
N PRO A 59 -5.06 -0.54 -10.60
CA PRO A 59 -4.66 -0.81 -9.20
C PRO A 59 -5.51 -1.90 -8.58
N ILE A 60 -4.87 -2.73 -7.77
CA ILE A 60 -5.53 -3.79 -7.02
C ILE A 60 -5.36 -3.47 -5.55
N GLU A 61 -6.46 -3.41 -4.80
CA GLU A 61 -6.40 -3.12 -3.38
C GLU A 61 -6.50 -4.38 -2.57
N VAL A 62 -5.68 -4.46 -1.53
CA VAL A 62 -5.60 -5.62 -0.65
C VAL A 62 -5.77 -5.14 0.78
N THR A 63 -6.84 -5.59 1.44
CA THR A 63 -7.11 -5.24 2.83
C THR A 63 -6.75 -6.43 3.71
N VAL A 64 -5.94 -6.17 4.74
CA VAL A 64 -5.47 -7.19 5.66
C VAL A 64 -5.96 -6.84 7.06
N SER A 65 -6.68 -7.75 7.72
CA SER A 65 -7.14 -7.54 9.09
C SER A 65 -6.10 -8.05 10.05
N ILE A 66 -5.78 -7.25 11.06
CA ILE A 66 -4.78 -7.59 12.07
C ILE A 66 -5.45 -7.52 13.44
N LYS A 67 -5.16 -8.50 14.29
CA LYS A 67 -5.68 -8.55 15.65
C LYS A 67 -4.69 -7.98 16.63
N ASP A 68 -5.21 -7.37 17.68
CA ASP A 68 -4.41 -6.90 18.81
C ASP A 68 -3.56 -8.06 19.33
N GLY A 69 -2.30 -7.78 19.58
CA GLY A 69 -1.37 -8.75 20.15
C GLY A 69 -0.63 -9.61 19.14
N ARG A 70 -0.93 -9.47 17.85
CA ARG A 70 -0.22 -10.24 16.84
C ARG A 70 1.24 -9.82 16.79
N GLY A 71 2.13 -10.78 16.84
CA GLY A 71 3.57 -10.52 16.70
C GLY A 71 3.98 -10.34 15.26
N GLU A 72 5.23 -9.91 15.08
CA GLU A 72 5.76 -9.59 13.76
C GLU A 72 5.61 -10.74 12.75
N ASN A 73 5.97 -11.94 13.15
CA ASN A 73 5.92 -13.07 12.24
C ASN A 73 4.48 -13.42 11.85
N ASN A 74 3.56 -13.26 12.79
CA ASN A 74 2.16 -13.56 12.50
C ASN A 74 1.54 -12.49 11.64
N ILE A 75 1.94 -11.22 11.84
CA ILE A 75 1.48 -10.13 10.97
C ILE A 75 1.98 -10.35 9.55
N ALA A 76 3.24 -10.79 9.41
CA ALA A 76 3.78 -11.11 8.08
C ALA A 76 2.97 -12.19 7.40
N LYS A 77 2.55 -13.21 8.15
CA LYS A 77 1.71 -14.26 7.59
C LYS A 77 0.35 -13.74 7.18
N ASP A 78 -0.24 -12.84 7.98
CA ASP A 78 -1.52 -12.24 7.65
C ASP A 78 -1.41 -11.43 6.34
N ILE A 79 -0.33 -10.68 6.19
CA ILE A 79 -0.09 -9.89 4.97
C ILE A 79 0.10 -10.82 3.78
N ARG A 80 0.92 -11.85 3.94
CA ARG A 80 1.14 -12.85 2.88
C ARG A 80 -0.20 -13.45 2.42
N ASP A 81 -1.02 -13.86 3.40
CA ASP A 81 -2.29 -14.50 3.07
C ASP A 81 -3.25 -13.53 2.39
N GLY A 82 -3.21 -12.26 2.81
CA GLY A 82 -4.04 -11.23 2.17
C GLY A 82 -3.64 -11.04 0.70
N PHE A 83 -2.34 -10.97 0.43
CA PHE A 83 -1.87 -10.86 -0.95
C PHE A 83 -2.28 -12.08 -1.77
N LYS A 84 -2.12 -13.27 -1.19
CA LYS A 84 -2.49 -14.49 -1.92
C LYS A 84 -3.96 -14.55 -2.23
N ALA A 85 -4.80 -14.04 -1.34
CA ALA A 85 -6.24 -14.06 -1.55
C ALA A 85 -6.68 -13.05 -2.59
N ALA A 86 -6.01 -11.90 -2.67
CA ALA A 86 -6.45 -10.81 -3.53
C ALA A 86 -5.78 -10.80 -4.89
N LEU A 87 -4.60 -11.39 -5.02
CA LEU A 87 -3.82 -11.32 -6.25
C LEU A 87 -3.88 -12.63 -7.01
N ASP A 88 -3.80 -12.54 -8.34
CA ASP A 88 -3.83 -13.71 -9.20
C ASP A 88 -2.53 -14.50 -9.03
N PRO A 89 -2.60 -15.76 -8.57
CA PRO A 89 -1.39 -16.56 -8.35
C PRO A 89 -0.64 -16.91 -9.64
N LYS A 90 -1.27 -16.73 -10.78
CA LYS A 90 -0.59 -16.94 -12.07
C LYS A 90 0.34 -15.77 -12.39
N ILE A 91 0.09 -14.62 -11.79
CA ILE A 91 0.83 -13.40 -12.07
C ILE A 91 1.77 -13.04 -10.93
N PHE A 92 1.35 -13.26 -9.70
CA PHE A 92 2.12 -12.88 -8.52
C PHE A 92 2.46 -14.09 -7.66
N HIS A 93 3.63 -14.05 -7.07
CA HIS A 93 4.06 -15.03 -6.08
C HIS A 93 4.33 -14.31 -4.77
N THR A 94 3.78 -14.83 -3.68
CA THR A 94 3.93 -14.24 -2.35
C THR A 94 4.48 -15.28 -1.38
N GLU A 95 5.47 -14.88 -0.58
CA GLU A 95 6.02 -15.78 0.43
C GLU A 95 6.52 -14.96 1.61
N THR A 96 6.73 -15.62 2.75
CA THR A 96 7.42 -15.00 3.87
C THR A 96 8.90 -15.35 3.79
N ASP A 97 9.74 -14.45 4.30
CA ASP A 97 11.17 -14.62 4.34
C ASP A 97 11.66 -14.15 5.70
N ASP A 98 12.56 -14.89 6.31
CA ASP A 98 13.11 -14.53 7.63
C ASP A 98 12.03 -14.28 8.68
N GLY A 99 10.88 -14.88 8.53
CA GLY A 99 9.83 -14.80 9.53
C GLY A 99 8.96 -13.56 9.44
N GLU A 100 9.57 -12.38 9.52
CA GLU A 100 8.81 -11.12 9.59
C GLU A 100 8.77 -10.36 8.27
N ASP A 101 9.35 -10.93 7.22
CA ASP A 101 9.36 -10.29 5.91
C ASP A 101 8.39 -10.98 4.96
N VAL A 102 7.76 -10.18 4.10
CA VAL A 102 6.90 -10.70 3.03
C VAL A 102 7.53 -10.29 1.71
N LEU A 103 7.68 -11.25 0.82
CA LEU A 103 8.17 -10.99 -0.52
C LEU A 103 7.03 -11.14 -1.49
N LEU A 104 6.84 -10.13 -2.33
CA LEU A 104 5.84 -10.16 -3.39
C LEU A 104 6.56 -9.92 -4.70
N LYS A 105 6.48 -10.89 -5.61
CA LYS A 105 7.14 -10.75 -6.89
C LYS A 105 6.20 -11.14 -8.02
N LYS A 106 6.45 -10.60 -9.19
CA LYS A 106 5.67 -10.99 -10.36
C LYS A 106 6.26 -12.27 -10.95
N LYS A 107 5.39 -13.08 -11.48
CA LYS A 107 5.77 -14.28 -12.24
C LYS A 107 5.76 -13.95 -13.72
N LYS A 108 4.91 -13.03 -14.14
CA LYS A 108 4.84 -12.58 -15.52
C LYS A 108 4.14 -11.23 -15.56
N GLY A 109 4.19 -10.59 -16.71
CA GLY A 109 3.57 -9.27 -16.87
C GLY A 109 4.53 -8.15 -16.54
N PRO A 110 4.02 -6.93 -16.45
CA PRO A 110 4.88 -5.76 -16.20
C PRO A 110 5.31 -5.68 -14.74
N ASP A 111 6.31 -4.84 -14.49
CA ASP A 111 6.67 -4.48 -13.14
C ASP A 111 5.48 -3.80 -12.48
N PHE A 112 5.52 -3.71 -11.16
CA PHE A 112 4.39 -3.16 -10.41
C PHE A 112 4.89 -2.31 -9.26
N ALA A 113 3.99 -1.45 -8.76
CA ALA A 113 4.23 -0.63 -7.59
C ALA A 113 3.48 -1.24 -6.41
N LEU A 114 4.07 -1.13 -5.23
CA LEU A 114 3.43 -1.59 -3.99
C LEU A 114 3.51 -0.48 -2.97
N VAL A 115 2.35 -0.06 -2.45
CA VAL A 115 2.31 0.97 -1.42
C VAL A 115 1.35 0.54 -0.32
N LEU A 116 1.64 1.02 0.90
CA LEU A 116 0.70 0.94 2.00
C LEU A 116 -0.10 2.23 1.97
N VAL A 117 -1.39 2.12 1.67
CA VAL A 117 -2.26 3.28 1.57
C VAL A 117 -2.66 3.78 2.95
N GLU A 118 -2.97 2.85 3.85
CA GLU A 118 -3.48 3.20 5.17
C GLU A 118 -3.27 2.03 6.12
N SER A 119 -3.00 2.34 7.38
CA SER A 119 -3.01 1.34 8.43
C SER A 119 -3.64 1.95 9.67
N THR A 120 -4.60 1.22 10.27
CA THR A 120 -5.22 1.64 11.51
C THR A 120 -4.69 0.84 12.71
N VAL A 121 -3.70 -0.02 12.48
CA VAL A 121 -3.11 -0.86 13.53
C VAL A 121 -2.06 -0.05 14.27
N GLU A 122 -2.17 -0.01 15.61
CA GLU A 122 -1.22 0.74 16.42
C GLU A 122 0.08 -0.02 16.58
N SER A 123 1.18 0.73 16.57
CA SER A 123 2.55 0.29 16.85
C SER A 123 3.26 -0.44 15.74
N VAL A 124 2.56 -1.06 14.81
CA VAL A 124 3.19 -1.81 13.73
C VAL A 124 3.75 -0.83 12.69
N ARG A 125 5.00 -1.06 12.33
CA ARG A 125 5.62 -0.28 11.27
C ARG A 125 6.01 -1.22 10.14
N LEU A 126 5.85 -0.74 8.93
CA LEU A 126 6.21 -1.50 7.74
C LEU A 126 7.27 -0.72 6.96
N ASN A 127 8.29 -1.45 6.53
CA ASN A 127 9.26 -0.90 5.60
C ASN A 127 9.05 -1.61 4.27
N ILE A 128 8.70 -0.86 3.25
CA ILE A 128 8.40 -1.40 1.93
C ILE A 128 9.46 -0.91 0.96
N GLU A 129 10.18 -1.84 0.36
CA GLU A 129 11.24 -1.45 -0.56
C GLU A 129 11.39 -2.46 -1.68
N LYS A 130 11.99 -1.99 -2.75
CA LYS A 130 12.30 -2.86 -3.88
C LYS A 130 13.32 -3.88 -3.46
N GLU A 131 13.19 -5.07 -4.00
CA GLU A 131 14.08 -6.15 -3.70
C GLU A 131 15.07 -6.39 -4.82
#